data_d44a97a184e9151fc720f33a1c845b93
#
_entry.id   d44a97a184e9151fc720f33a1c845b93
#
_cell.length_a   1.000
_cell.length_b   1.000
_cell.length_c   1.000
_cell.angle_alpha   90.00
_cell.angle_beta   90.00
_cell.angle_gamma   90.00
#
_symmetry.space_group_name_H-M   'P 1'
#
loop_
_entity.id
_entity.type
_entity.pdbx_description
1 polymer ?
#
loop_
_entity_poly.entity_id
_entity_poly.type
_entity_poly.pdbx_seq_one_letter_code
_entity_poly.pdbx_strand_id
1 'polypeptide(L)'
;MALNTTPTDPSADSYVTLAEADAYLQDRTDVSDWTALTDSQKEAVLKLATKHINSMRFFNKPLIDYPTYYRDKQALKFPTKKEDHVTGAVDSAGNTTLVDSGLANKINMPDDYYNDGAVIITDGTGKGQTRKISDFVSSSGTITVSSAWTINPDSTSSYLVIVKIPQEVRDATVEQALYIVKGGGERAKLQAEGVEEYKIGDLMERFNSGVSGGDAVPISLEAKGLLKGFISKIGKLL
;
A
#
# COMPACT_ATOMS: atom_id res chain seq x y z
N MET A 1 -13.19 1.63 -12.02
CA MET A 1 -12.16 2.71 -11.98
C MET A 1 -10.88 2.05 -11.47
N ALA A 2 -9.82 2.06 -12.25
CA ALA A 2 -8.57 1.35 -11.92
C ALA A 2 -7.99 1.78 -10.55
N LEU A 3 -7.35 0.84 -9.86
CA LEU A 3 -6.68 1.10 -8.57
C LEU A 3 -5.46 1.99 -8.76
N ASN A 4 -5.29 3.00 -7.92
CA ASN A 4 -4.06 3.77 -7.85
C ASN A 4 -3.15 3.17 -6.75
N THR A 5 -2.14 2.44 -7.16
CA THR A 5 -1.18 1.78 -6.26
C THR A 5 0.18 2.49 -6.21
N THR A 6 0.29 3.71 -6.77
CA THR A 6 1.55 4.46 -6.80
C THR A 6 1.96 4.84 -5.38
N PRO A 7 3.10 4.36 -4.88
CA PRO A 7 3.59 4.73 -3.55
C PRO A 7 3.69 6.24 -3.39
N THR A 8 3.34 6.76 -2.20
CA THR A 8 3.35 8.19 -1.86
C THR A 8 2.41 9.10 -2.65
N ASP A 9 1.65 8.61 -3.61
CA ASP A 9 0.67 9.42 -4.32
C ASP A 9 -0.44 9.90 -3.36
N PRO A 10 -0.81 11.19 -3.37
CA PRO A 10 -1.91 11.71 -2.56
C PRO A 10 -3.28 11.12 -2.89
N SER A 11 -3.43 10.52 -4.07
CA SER A 11 -4.65 9.86 -4.53
C SER A 11 -4.56 8.33 -4.55
N ALA A 12 -3.48 7.75 -4.00
CA ALA A 12 -3.36 6.30 -3.88
C ALA A 12 -4.52 5.73 -3.04
N ASP A 13 -5.15 4.67 -3.53
CA ASP A 13 -6.34 4.07 -2.93
C ASP A 13 -6.22 2.57 -2.65
N SER A 14 -5.13 1.95 -3.08
CA SER A 14 -4.82 0.55 -2.81
C SER A 14 -3.31 0.33 -2.62
N TYR A 15 -2.96 -0.67 -1.79
CA TYR A 15 -1.58 -1.17 -1.66
C TYR A 15 -1.21 -2.20 -2.72
N VAL A 16 -2.19 -2.76 -3.43
CA VAL A 16 -2.02 -3.88 -4.35
C VAL A 16 -2.90 -3.69 -5.57
N THR A 17 -2.41 -4.11 -6.73
CA THR A 17 -3.20 -4.14 -7.97
C THR A 17 -4.14 -5.34 -7.98
N LEU A 18 -5.17 -5.32 -8.85
CA LEU A 18 -6.05 -6.46 -9.04
C LEU A 18 -5.28 -7.70 -9.53
N ALA A 19 -4.35 -7.51 -10.48
CA ALA A 19 -3.55 -8.61 -11.00
C ALA A 19 -2.67 -9.27 -9.92
N GLU A 20 -2.06 -8.47 -9.03
CA GLU A 20 -1.28 -9.00 -7.89
C GLU A 20 -2.18 -9.76 -6.91
N ALA A 21 -3.39 -9.25 -6.64
CA ALA A 21 -4.34 -9.93 -5.76
C ALA A 21 -4.81 -11.27 -6.34
N ASP A 22 -5.15 -11.30 -7.63
CA ASP A 22 -5.54 -12.52 -8.32
C ASP A 22 -4.38 -13.53 -8.37
N ALA A 23 -3.15 -13.08 -8.64
CA ALA A 23 -1.95 -13.92 -8.62
C ALA A 23 -1.66 -14.51 -7.23
N TYR A 24 -1.83 -13.73 -6.16
CA TYR A 24 -1.67 -14.21 -4.78
C TYR A 24 -2.69 -15.30 -4.42
N LEU A 25 -3.92 -15.19 -4.93
CA LEU A 25 -5.03 -16.08 -4.60
C LEU A 25 -5.15 -17.30 -5.52
N GLN A 26 -4.46 -17.32 -6.68
CA GLN A 26 -4.66 -18.35 -7.73
C GLN A 26 -4.41 -19.78 -7.26
N ASP A 27 -3.49 -20.01 -6.33
CA ASP A 27 -3.09 -21.32 -5.84
C ASP A 27 -3.85 -21.75 -4.56
N ARG A 28 -4.90 -21.02 -4.19
CA ARG A 28 -5.72 -21.29 -3.01
C ARG A 28 -7.04 -21.97 -3.36
N THR A 29 -7.51 -22.83 -2.46
CA THR A 29 -8.77 -23.56 -2.64
C THR A 29 -9.98 -22.88 -2.00
N ASP A 30 -9.75 -21.88 -1.14
CA ASP A 30 -10.78 -21.22 -0.33
C ASP A 30 -11.20 -19.85 -0.91
N VAL A 31 -11.18 -19.69 -2.23
CA VAL A 31 -11.35 -18.41 -2.95
C VAL A 31 -12.61 -18.33 -3.81
N SER A 32 -13.57 -19.24 -3.65
CA SER A 32 -14.81 -19.27 -4.46
C SER A 32 -15.55 -17.93 -4.43
N ASP A 33 -15.65 -17.31 -3.26
CA ASP A 33 -16.36 -16.03 -3.09
C ASP A 33 -15.62 -14.88 -3.81
N TRP A 34 -14.29 -14.90 -3.81
CA TRP A 34 -13.48 -13.95 -4.57
C TRP A 34 -13.62 -14.13 -6.08
N THR A 35 -13.57 -15.37 -6.56
CA THR A 35 -13.66 -15.67 -7.99
C THR A 35 -15.05 -15.41 -8.59
N ALA A 36 -16.09 -15.40 -7.75
CA ALA A 36 -17.45 -15.04 -8.15
C ALA A 36 -17.65 -13.54 -8.38
N LEU A 37 -16.72 -12.68 -7.92
CA LEU A 37 -16.83 -11.24 -8.07
C LEU A 37 -16.38 -10.78 -9.46
N THR A 38 -17.01 -9.71 -9.96
CA THR A 38 -16.52 -8.95 -11.12
C THR A 38 -15.27 -8.15 -10.74
N ASP A 39 -14.45 -7.78 -11.73
CA ASP A 39 -13.25 -6.97 -11.50
C ASP A 39 -13.55 -5.67 -10.74
N SER A 40 -14.63 -4.97 -11.09
CA SER A 40 -15.06 -3.76 -10.39
C SER A 40 -15.40 -4.01 -8.91
N GLN A 41 -16.00 -5.15 -8.61
CA GLN A 41 -16.30 -5.55 -7.22
C GLN A 41 -15.01 -5.90 -6.47
N LYS A 42 -14.07 -6.64 -7.09
CA LYS A 42 -12.76 -6.94 -6.53
C LYS A 42 -11.98 -5.66 -6.23
N GLU A 43 -11.94 -4.69 -7.16
CA GLU A 43 -11.31 -3.38 -6.95
C GLU A 43 -11.94 -2.63 -5.77
N ALA A 44 -13.27 -2.62 -5.65
CA ALA A 44 -13.96 -1.99 -4.54
C ALA A 44 -13.61 -2.63 -3.19
N VAL A 45 -13.51 -3.96 -3.15
CA VAL A 45 -13.11 -4.71 -1.94
C VAL A 45 -11.65 -4.44 -1.59
N LEU A 46 -10.73 -4.38 -2.57
CA LEU A 46 -9.32 -4.04 -2.33
C LEU A 46 -9.16 -2.63 -1.76
N LYS A 47 -9.93 -1.65 -2.25
CA LYS A 47 -9.97 -0.30 -1.66
C LYS A 47 -10.46 -0.31 -0.21
N LEU A 48 -11.50 -1.09 0.08
CA LEU A 48 -12.02 -1.22 1.44
C LEU A 48 -11.00 -1.91 2.36
N ALA A 49 -10.38 -3.00 1.90
CA ALA A 49 -9.33 -3.72 2.62
C ALA A 49 -8.14 -2.79 2.92
N THR A 50 -7.70 -1.99 1.93
CA THR A 50 -6.66 -0.99 2.11
C THR A 50 -7.03 0.02 3.20
N LYS A 51 -8.28 0.52 3.23
CA LYS A 51 -8.74 1.43 4.30
C LYS A 51 -8.67 0.75 5.68
N HIS A 52 -9.06 -0.52 5.77
CA HIS A 52 -8.98 -1.29 7.01
C HIS A 52 -7.54 -1.43 7.49
N ILE A 53 -6.62 -1.88 6.61
CA ILE A 53 -5.18 -1.95 6.93
C ILE A 53 -4.65 -0.57 7.30
N ASN A 54 -4.99 0.45 6.53
CA ASN A 54 -4.53 1.83 6.78
C ASN A 54 -5.06 2.44 8.08
N SER A 55 -6.13 1.90 8.69
CA SER A 55 -6.64 2.33 10.00
C SER A 55 -5.76 1.86 11.16
N MET A 56 -5.00 0.77 10.99
CA MET A 56 -4.16 0.18 12.04
C MET A 56 -3.04 1.13 12.49
N ARG A 57 -2.54 0.92 13.73
CA ARG A 57 -1.39 1.67 14.26
C ARG A 57 -0.09 0.99 13.88
N PHE A 58 0.71 1.66 13.08
CA PHE A 58 2.06 1.22 12.71
C PHE A 58 3.13 1.92 13.54
N PHE A 59 4.30 1.28 13.70
CA PHE A 59 5.43 1.85 14.45
C PHE A 59 5.98 3.12 13.77
N ASN A 60 6.09 3.07 12.45
CA ASN A 60 6.73 4.14 11.68
C ASN A 60 5.69 5.07 11.08
N LYS A 61 6.08 6.35 10.95
CA LYS A 61 5.26 7.36 10.28
C LYS A 61 5.37 7.21 8.77
N PRO A 62 4.34 7.61 8.02
CA PRO A 62 4.41 7.74 6.57
C PRO A 62 5.64 8.53 6.14
N LEU A 63 6.22 8.19 4.99
CA LEU A 63 7.41 8.86 4.48
C LEU A 63 7.12 10.35 4.24
N ILE A 64 5.96 10.66 3.67
CA ILE A 64 5.47 12.02 3.47
C ILE A 64 4.25 12.25 4.36
N ASP A 65 4.53 12.67 5.59
CA ASP A 65 3.54 12.82 6.67
C ASP A 65 2.87 14.21 6.67
N TYR A 66 3.53 15.21 6.08
CA TYR A 66 3.05 16.59 6.04
C TYR A 66 2.90 17.10 4.61
N PRO A 67 1.87 17.92 4.30
CA PRO A 67 1.81 18.62 3.05
C PRO A 67 2.99 19.60 2.95
N THR A 68 3.56 19.74 1.77
CA THR A 68 4.61 20.70 1.44
C THR A 68 4.08 21.71 0.44
N TYR A 69 4.83 22.78 0.18
CA TYR A 69 4.43 23.81 -0.77
C TYR A 69 4.08 23.30 -2.17
N TYR A 70 4.62 22.13 -2.56
CA TYR A 70 4.48 21.58 -3.90
C TYR A 70 3.68 20.27 -3.97
N ARG A 71 3.27 19.71 -2.81
CA ARG A 71 2.50 18.44 -2.81
C ARG A 71 1.77 18.21 -1.50
N ASP A 72 0.68 17.45 -1.57
CA ASP A 72 -0.02 16.91 -0.42
C ASP A 72 0.77 15.78 0.23
N LYS A 73 0.39 15.46 1.48
CA LYS A 73 0.87 14.24 2.13
C LYS A 73 0.40 13.01 1.35
N GLN A 74 1.15 11.91 1.46
CA GLN A 74 0.71 10.64 0.89
C GLN A 74 -0.64 10.18 1.49
N ALA A 75 -1.48 9.52 0.66
CA ALA A 75 -2.80 9.07 1.09
C ALA A 75 -2.73 7.90 2.07
N LEU A 76 -1.81 6.97 1.85
CA LEU A 76 -1.68 5.73 2.59
C LEU A 76 -0.52 5.78 3.59
N LYS A 77 -0.52 4.91 4.61
CA LYS A 77 0.54 4.88 5.64
C LYS A 77 1.87 4.32 5.13
N PHE A 78 1.83 3.47 4.13
CA PHE A 78 3.04 2.97 3.46
C PHE A 78 3.25 3.67 2.11
N PRO A 79 4.53 3.87 1.68
CA PRO A 79 5.77 3.55 2.40
C PRO A 79 5.96 4.43 3.63
N THR A 80 6.71 3.92 4.62
CA THR A 80 7.07 4.64 5.83
C THR A 80 8.50 5.18 5.71
N LYS A 81 8.96 5.91 6.73
CA LYS A 81 10.36 6.41 6.79
C LYS A 81 11.40 5.30 6.96
N LYS A 82 10.96 4.05 7.16
CA LYS A 82 11.85 2.88 7.30
C LYS A 82 12.22 2.26 5.97
N GLU A 83 11.31 2.32 4.96
CA GLU A 83 11.57 1.77 3.64
C GLU A 83 12.69 2.56 2.95
N ASP A 84 13.50 1.86 2.17
CA ASP A 84 14.63 2.45 1.47
C ASP A 84 14.18 3.53 0.50
N HIS A 85 14.84 4.67 0.57
CA HIS A 85 14.61 5.81 -0.31
C HIS A 85 15.92 6.57 -0.53
N VAL A 86 16.05 7.18 -1.68
CA VAL A 86 17.22 7.96 -2.07
C VAL A 86 16.78 9.27 -2.71
N THR A 87 17.47 10.34 -2.37
CA THR A 87 17.36 11.63 -3.07
C THR A 87 18.52 11.81 -4.03
N GLY A 88 18.27 12.44 -5.16
CA GLY A 88 19.29 12.72 -6.17
C GLY A 88 18.95 13.92 -7.02
N ALA A 89 19.84 14.20 -7.98
CA ALA A 89 19.64 15.20 -9.01
C ALA A 89 19.51 14.47 -10.37
N VAL A 90 18.72 15.03 -11.26
CA VAL A 90 18.52 14.47 -12.59
C VAL A 90 19.67 14.89 -13.51
N ASP A 91 20.37 13.95 -14.13
CA ASP A 91 21.34 14.26 -15.18
C ASP A 91 20.65 14.54 -16.51
N SER A 92 19.67 13.69 -16.85
CA SER A 92 18.84 13.85 -18.04
C SER A 92 17.53 13.11 -17.88
N ALA A 93 16.52 13.45 -18.66
CA ALA A 93 15.27 12.73 -18.72
C ALA A 93 14.69 12.72 -20.12
N GLY A 94 13.93 11.65 -20.43
CA GLY A 94 13.08 11.53 -21.60
C GLY A 94 11.60 11.57 -21.21
N ASN A 95 10.75 11.19 -22.14
CA ASN A 95 9.31 11.19 -21.91
C ASN A 95 8.84 10.27 -20.76
N THR A 96 9.52 9.12 -20.62
CA THR A 96 9.25 8.10 -19.58
C THR A 96 10.50 7.69 -18.82
N THR A 97 11.61 8.38 -18.99
CA THR A 97 12.87 8.02 -18.34
C THR A 97 13.43 9.16 -17.51
N LEU A 98 14.21 8.81 -16.49
CA LEU A 98 15.02 9.70 -15.68
C LEU A 98 16.36 9.00 -15.48
N VAL A 99 17.46 9.71 -15.71
CA VAL A 99 18.82 9.20 -15.54
C VAL A 99 19.53 10.00 -14.46
N ASP A 100 20.15 9.29 -13.54
CA ASP A 100 21.09 9.84 -12.56
C ASP A 100 22.29 8.88 -12.44
N SER A 101 23.43 9.31 -12.92
CA SER A 101 24.70 8.59 -12.80
C SER A 101 25.11 8.32 -11.35
N GLY A 102 24.62 9.14 -10.42
CA GLY A 102 24.78 8.94 -8.98
C GLY A 102 24.05 7.70 -8.45
N LEU A 103 23.07 7.15 -9.17
CA LEU A 103 22.46 5.86 -8.87
C LEU A 103 23.19 4.68 -9.49
N ALA A 104 24.06 4.92 -10.48
CA ALA A 104 24.69 3.85 -11.22
C ALA A 104 25.65 3.02 -10.34
N ASN A 105 25.58 1.69 -10.54
CA ASN A 105 26.47 0.70 -9.91
C ASN A 105 26.59 0.81 -8.38
N LYS A 106 25.54 1.29 -7.70
CA LYS A 106 25.51 1.31 -6.22
C LYS A 106 25.48 -0.12 -5.67
N ILE A 107 26.28 -0.36 -4.64
CA ILE A 107 26.30 -1.63 -3.92
C ILE A 107 24.89 -1.88 -3.34
N ASN A 108 24.39 -3.10 -3.53
CA ASN A 108 23.06 -3.56 -3.08
C ASN A 108 21.86 -2.93 -3.80
N MET A 109 22.06 -2.33 -4.97
CA MET A 109 20.98 -1.83 -5.84
C MET A 109 21.11 -2.50 -7.22
N PRO A 110 20.70 -3.77 -7.35
CA PRO A 110 20.73 -4.47 -8.65
C PRO A 110 19.70 -3.87 -9.62
N ASP A 111 19.68 -4.37 -10.85
CA ASP A 111 18.57 -4.11 -11.78
C ASP A 111 17.25 -4.44 -11.09
N ASP A 112 16.19 -3.76 -11.47
CA ASP A 112 14.84 -3.90 -10.93
C ASP A 112 14.64 -3.49 -9.45
N TYR A 113 15.69 -3.02 -8.75
CA TYR A 113 15.62 -2.70 -7.32
C TYR A 113 14.47 -1.75 -6.95
N TYR A 114 14.17 -0.78 -7.82
CA TYR A 114 13.12 0.21 -7.60
C TYR A 114 11.81 -0.11 -8.31
N ASN A 115 11.70 -1.25 -8.99
CA ASN A 115 10.48 -1.64 -9.69
C ASN A 115 9.28 -1.70 -8.74
N ASP A 116 8.12 -1.24 -9.22
CA ASP A 116 6.90 -1.04 -8.43
C ASP A 116 7.01 0.03 -7.31
N GLY A 117 8.14 0.68 -7.19
CA GLY A 117 8.33 1.86 -6.36
C GLY A 117 7.80 3.13 -7.03
N ALA A 118 8.22 4.28 -6.54
CA ALA A 118 7.85 5.58 -7.11
C ALA A 118 9.04 6.53 -7.17
N VAL A 119 8.99 7.44 -8.13
CA VAL A 119 9.88 8.60 -8.20
C VAL A 119 9.04 9.88 -8.16
N ILE A 120 9.53 10.83 -7.39
CA ILE A 120 8.90 12.13 -7.13
C ILE A 120 9.90 13.22 -7.52
N ILE A 121 9.50 14.17 -8.34
CA ILE A 121 10.30 15.37 -8.60
C ILE A 121 10.06 16.35 -7.45
N THR A 122 11.09 16.59 -6.66
CA THR A 122 11.01 17.38 -5.43
C THR A 122 11.36 18.86 -5.66
N ASP A 123 12.15 19.16 -6.68
CA ASP A 123 12.50 20.54 -7.05
C ASP A 123 12.87 20.66 -8.55
N GLY A 124 12.94 21.88 -9.07
CA GLY A 124 13.26 22.18 -10.46
C GLY A 124 12.12 21.90 -11.44
N THR A 125 12.48 21.65 -12.69
CA THR A 125 11.53 21.40 -13.78
C THR A 125 10.72 20.13 -13.50
N GLY A 126 9.39 20.19 -13.65
CA GLY A 126 8.49 19.06 -13.36
C GLY A 126 8.19 18.82 -11.88
N LYS A 127 8.57 19.75 -10.98
CA LYS A 127 8.33 19.67 -9.53
C LYS A 127 6.90 19.26 -9.18
N GLY A 128 6.76 18.35 -8.22
CA GLY A 128 5.48 17.85 -7.70
C GLY A 128 4.94 16.61 -8.42
N GLN A 129 5.51 16.25 -9.57
CA GLN A 129 5.09 15.05 -10.28
C GLN A 129 5.54 13.79 -9.54
N THR A 130 4.65 12.81 -9.42
CA THR A 130 4.93 11.46 -8.91
C THR A 130 4.61 10.46 -10.00
N ARG A 131 5.49 9.47 -10.20
CA ARG A 131 5.29 8.38 -11.15
C ARG A 131 5.67 7.05 -10.53
N LYS A 132 4.90 6.00 -10.86
CA LYS A 132 5.28 4.62 -10.53
C LYS A 132 6.44 4.21 -11.42
N ILE A 133 7.39 3.49 -10.86
CA ILE A 133 8.56 2.97 -11.59
C ILE A 133 8.18 1.62 -12.20
N SER A 134 8.46 1.45 -13.49
CA SER A 134 8.27 0.18 -14.20
C SER A 134 9.56 -0.58 -14.41
N ASP A 135 10.72 0.11 -14.40
CA ASP A 135 12.00 -0.51 -14.61
C ASP A 135 13.14 0.34 -14.02
N PHE A 136 14.20 -0.32 -13.56
CA PHE A 136 15.43 0.31 -13.10
C PHE A 136 16.65 -0.45 -13.61
N VAL A 137 17.51 0.25 -14.32
CA VAL A 137 18.77 -0.28 -14.85
C VAL A 137 19.93 0.26 -14.00
N SER A 138 20.50 -0.62 -13.17
CA SER A 138 21.56 -0.28 -12.21
C SER A 138 22.84 0.22 -12.90
N SER A 139 23.23 -0.38 -14.01
CA SER A 139 24.49 -0.03 -14.71
C SER A 139 24.54 1.41 -15.22
N SER A 140 23.39 2.01 -15.51
CA SER A 140 23.27 3.38 -16.03
C SER A 140 22.60 4.35 -15.05
N GLY A 141 22.03 3.86 -13.95
CA GLY A 141 21.19 4.66 -13.04
C GLY A 141 19.91 5.17 -13.73
N THR A 142 19.36 4.39 -14.67
CA THR A 142 18.17 4.77 -15.43
C THR A 142 16.91 4.25 -14.76
N ILE A 143 15.99 5.15 -14.47
CA ILE A 143 14.64 4.84 -13.99
C ILE A 143 13.68 5.01 -15.17
N THR A 144 12.89 3.98 -15.46
CA THR A 144 11.75 4.06 -16.39
C THR A 144 10.43 4.12 -15.61
N VAL A 145 9.57 5.04 -15.97
CA VAL A 145 8.27 5.24 -15.32
C VAL A 145 7.13 4.69 -16.15
N SER A 146 6.09 4.20 -15.49
CA SER A 146 4.93 3.55 -16.10
C SER A 146 4.03 4.48 -16.93
N SER A 147 4.16 5.79 -16.74
CA SER A 147 3.43 6.80 -17.50
C SER A 147 4.30 8.03 -17.76
N ALA A 148 4.10 8.67 -18.91
CA ALA A 148 4.87 9.83 -19.33
C ALA A 148 4.85 10.97 -18.30
N TRP A 149 5.95 11.70 -18.20
CA TRP A 149 5.98 12.97 -17.49
C TRP A 149 5.02 13.98 -18.16
N THR A 150 4.32 14.75 -17.36
CA THR A 150 3.54 15.90 -17.88
C THR A 150 4.47 17.02 -18.34
N ILE A 151 5.56 17.22 -17.59
CA ILE A 151 6.69 18.11 -17.92
C ILE A 151 7.93 17.26 -17.69
N ASN A 152 8.73 17.03 -18.72
CA ASN A 152 9.95 16.25 -18.58
C ASN A 152 10.91 16.95 -17.60
N PRO A 153 11.38 16.24 -16.56
CA PRO A 153 12.46 16.75 -15.71
C PRO A 153 13.71 17.06 -16.53
N ASP A 154 14.59 17.88 -16.00
CA ASP A 154 15.88 18.21 -16.59
C ASP A 154 16.98 18.30 -15.52
N SER A 155 18.20 18.73 -15.90
CA SER A 155 19.35 18.82 -14.99
C SER A 155 19.16 19.82 -13.83
N THR A 156 18.09 20.62 -13.82
CA THR A 156 17.74 21.49 -12.67
C THR A 156 16.86 20.76 -11.65
N SER A 157 16.39 19.58 -12.00
CA SER A 157 15.43 18.83 -11.19
C SER A 157 16.11 17.99 -10.12
N SER A 158 15.54 17.99 -8.92
CA SER A 158 15.86 17.05 -7.85
C SER A 158 14.72 16.05 -7.68
N TYR A 159 15.04 14.84 -7.22
CA TYR A 159 14.05 13.79 -7.05
C TYR A 159 14.21 13.04 -5.72
N LEU A 160 13.17 12.33 -5.35
CA LEU A 160 13.13 11.30 -4.33
C LEU A 160 12.65 10.01 -5.00
N VAL A 161 13.45 8.94 -4.94
CA VAL A 161 13.05 7.60 -5.37
C VAL A 161 12.82 6.71 -4.15
N ILE A 162 11.83 5.83 -4.24
CA ILE A 162 11.35 5.00 -3.14
C ILE A 162 11.15 3.59 -3.67
N VAL A 163 11.54 2.59 -2.88
CA VAL A 163 11.26 1.18 -3.17
C VAL A 163 9.75 0.88 -3.08
N LYS A 164 9.35 -0.26 -3.61
CA LYS A 164 7.97 -0.76 -3.53
C LYS A 164 7.49 -0.93 -2.08
N ILE A 165 6.18 -0.92 -1.92
CA ILE A 165 5.52 -1.24 -0.64
C ILE A 165 5.91 -2.67 -0.22
N PRO A 166 6.24 -2.92 1.08
CA PRO A 166 6.59 -4.24 1.57
C PRO A 166 5.59 -5.32 1.17
N GLN A 167 6.09 -6.50 0.81
CA GLN A 167 5.26 -7.62 0.34
C GLN A 167 4.23 -8.00 1.39
N GLU A 168 4.60 -8.02 2.66
CA GLU A 168 3.72 -8.38 3.78
C GLU A 168 2.52 -7.42 3.89
N VAL A 169 2.68 -6.14 3.55
CA VAL A 169 1.58 -5.16 3.55
C VAL A 169 0.64 -5.42 2.37
N ARG A 170 1.19 -5.77 1.20
CA ARG A 170 0.42 -6.12 0.01
C ARG A 170 -0.38 -7.40 0.24
N ASP A 171 0.27 -8.45 0.74
CA ASP A 171 -0.35 -9.74 1.04
C ASP A 171 -1.43 -9.60 2.14
N ALA A 172 -1.15 -8.83 3.19
CA ALA A 172 -2.13 -8.54 4.24
C ALA A 172 -3.37 -7.83 3.70
N THR A 173 -3.20 -6.98 2.68
CA THR A 173 -4.34 -6.31 2.03
C THR A 173 -5.20 -7.31 1.27
N VAL A 174 -4.60 -8.29 0.58
CA VAL A 174 -5.34 -9.35 -0.12
C VAL A 174 -6.05 -10.27 0.87
N GLU A 175 -5.37 -10.68 1.97
CA GLU A 175 -6.00 -11.48 3.04
C GLU A 175 -7.17 -10.75 3.70
N GLN A 176 -7.05 -9.44 3.90
CA GLN A 176 -8.15 -8.63 4.42
C GLN A 176 -9.30 -8.53 3.40
N ALA A 177 -8.99 -8.42 2.11
CA ALA A 177 -10.00 -8.42 1.06
C ALA A 177 -10.77 -9.73 1.01
N LEU A 178 -10.09 -10.86 1.03
CA LEU A 178 -10.71 -12.18 1.10
C LEU A 178 -11.58 -12.37 2.36
N TYR A 179 -11.10 -11.89 3.51
CA TYR A 179 -11.85 -11.90 4.76
C TYR A 179 -13.16 -11.10 4.64
N ILE A 180 -13.13 -9.93 4.01
CA ILE A 180 -14.33 -9.09 3.79
C ILE A 180 -15.33 -9.82 2.91
N VAL A 181 -14.88 -10.40 1.79
CA VAL A 181 -15.73 -11.12 0.84
C VAL A 181 -16.42 -12.32 1.50
N LYS A 182 -15.74 -13.02 2.39
CA LYS A 182 -16.29 -14.15 3.18
C LYS A 182 -17.23 -13.73 4.32
N GLY A 183 -17.61 -12.45 4.43
CA GLY A 183 -18.47 -11.95 5.50
C GLY A 183 -17.80 -11.90 6.88
N GLY A 184 -16.47 -11.98 6.95
CA GLY A 184 -15.71 -12.06 8.20
C GLY A 184 -15.88 -10.85 9.14
N GLY A 185 -16.43 -9.73 8.65
CA GLY A 185 -16.72 -8.54 9.44
C GLY A 185 -18.06 -8.52 10.14
N GLU A 186 -19.02 -9.35 9.76
CA GLU A 186 -20.40 -9.25 10.25
C GLU A 186 -20.52 -9.52 11.76
N ARG A 187 -19.87 -10.58 12.24
CA ARG A 187 -19.85 -10.89 13.68
C ARG A 187 -19.21 -9.79 14.52
N ALA A 188 -18.09 -9.27 14.07
CA ALA A 188 -17.40 -8.18 14.76
C ALA A 188 -18.24 -6.88 14.72
N LYS A 189 -18.99 -6.64 13.64
CA LYS A 189 -19.90 -5.51 13.52
C LYS A 189 -21.07 -5.64 14.49
N LEU A 190 -21.73 -6.79 14.57
CA LEU A 190 -22.80 -7.05 15.54
C LEU A 190 -22.32 -6.86 16.97
N GLN A 191 -21.11 -7.33 17.27
CA GLN A 191 -20.48 -7.16 18.58
C GLN A 191 -20.17 -5.69 18.89
N ALA A 192 -19.69 -4.92 17.90
CA ALA A 192 -19.44 -3.48 18.03
C ALA A 192 -20.74 -2.66 18.17
N GLU A 193 -21.83 -3.14 17.59
CA GLU A 193 -23.18 -2.57 17.72
C GLU A 193 -23.84 -2.96 19.06
N GLY A 194 -23.15 -3.72 19.93
CA GLY A 194 -23.63 -4.09 21.26
C GLY A 194 -24.56 -5.31 21.27
N VAL A 195 -24.57 -6.11 20.21
CA VAL A 195 -25.32 -7.37 20.18
C VAL A 195 -24.60 -8.39 21.07
N GLU A 196 -25.22 -8.78 22.18
CA GLU A 196 -24.67 -9.78 23.10
C GLU A 196 -25.07 -11.21 22.74
N GLU A 197 -26.18 -11.36 22.06
CA GLU A 197 -26.70 -12.67 21.67
C GLU A 197 -27.46 -12.58 20.36
N TYR A 198 -27.29 -13.60 19.51
CA TYR A 198 -27.99 -13.73 18.25
C TYR A 198 -28.58 -15.14 18.13
N LYS A 199 -29.89 -15.22 17.83
CA LYS A 199 -30.61 -16.49 17.74
C LYS A 199 -31.34 -16.63 16.41
N ILE A 200 -31.10 -17.73 15.70
CA ILE A 200 -31.87 -18.14 14.52
C ILE A 200 -32.39 -19.57 14.78
N GLY A 201 -33.70 -19.72 14.96
CA GLY A 201 -34.29 -21.00 15.29
C GLY A 201 -33.70 -21.58 16.59
N ASP A 202 -33.12 -22.77 16.51
CA ASP A 202 -32.47 -23.42 17.66
C ASP A 202 -30.98 -23.09 17.79
N LEU A 203 -30.41 -22.37 16.83
CA LEU A 203 -29.03 -21.93 16.87
C LEU A 203 -28.92 -20.61 17.65
N MET A 204 -28.14 -20.62 18.73
CA MET A 204 -27.87 -19.46 19.56
C MET A 204 -26.36 -19.21 19.59
N GLU A 205 -25.96 -18.00 19.23
CA GLU A 205 -24.57 -17.53 19.33
C GLU A 205 -24.50 -16.39 20.35
N ARG A 206 -23.63 -16.54 21.36
CA ARG A 206 -23.34 -15.49 22.35
C ARG A 206 -21.99 -14.87 22.05
N PHE A 207 -21.96 -13.56 22.04
CA PHE A 207 -20.72 -12.79 21.92
C PHE A 207 -20.14 -12.54 23.31
N ASN A 208 -18.85 -12.77 23.47
CA ASN A 208 -18.18 -12.52 24.74
C ASN A 208 -18.07 -11.01 24.98
N SER A 209 -18.69 -10.48 26.02
CA SER A 209 -18.72 -9.05 26.38
C SER A 209 -17.35 -8.46 26.78
N GLY A 210 -16.27 -9.22 26.64
CA GLY A 210 -14.91 -8.83 27.03
C GLY A 210 -14.10 -8.04 26.00
N VAL A 211 -14.65 -7.75 24.81
CA VAL A 211 -13.95 -6.92 23.81
C VAL A 211 -14.42 -5.47 23.93
N SER A 212 -14.02 -4.83 25.01
CA SER A 212 -14.22 -3.39 25.17
C SER A 212 -13.31 -2.63 24.20
N GLY A 213 -13.92 -1.88 23.28
CA GLY A 213 -13.40 -0.59 22.79
C GLY A 213 -12.03 -0.59 22.10
N GLY A 214 -11.64 -1.67 21.43
CA GLY A 214 -10.45 -1.63 20.57
C GLY A 214 -10.89 -1.77 19.13
N ASP A 215 -10.25 -1.14 18.21
CA ASP A 215 -10.39 -1.20 16.76
C ASP A 215 -11.80 -1.50 16.22
N ALA A 216 -12.54 -0.46 15.92
CA ALA A 216 -13.88 -0.51 15.31
C ALA A 216 -13.92 -1.20 13.94
N VAL A 217 -12.76 -1.61 13.40
CA VAL A 217 -12.60 -2.25 12.09
C VAL A 217 -12.08 -3.68 12.29
N PRO A 218 -12.85 -4.72 11.90
CA PRO A 218 -12.41 -6.10 12.02
C PRO A 218 -11.30 -6.41 11.01
N ILE A 219 -10.14 -6.82 11.50
CA ILE A 219 -8.99 -7.24 10.70
C ILE A 219 -8.82 -8.75 10.81
N SER A 220 -8.60 -9.44 9.66
CA SER A 220 -8.35 -10.87 9.62
C SER A 220 -7.13 -11.27 10.45
N LEU A 221 -7.12 -12.50 10.98
CA LEU A 221 -5.98 -13.02 11.74
C LEU A 221 -4.76 -13.20 10.86
N GLU A 222 -4.96 -13.59 9.61
CA GLU A 222 -3.93 -13.77 8.60
C GLU A 222 -3.27 -12.41 8.29
N ALA A 223 -4.05 -11.36 8.01
CA ALA A 223 -3.53 -10.03 7.78
C ALA A 223 -2.78 -9.48 9.01
N LYS A 224 -3.29 -9.71 10.23
CA LYS A 224 -2.58 -9.34 11.47
C LYS A 224 -1.27 -10.10 11.63
N GLY A 225 -1.23 -11.37 11.25
CA GLY A 225 -0.04 -12.21 11.27
C GLY A 225 1.07 -11.64 10.38
N LEU A 226 0.73 -11.30 9.12
CA LEU A 226 1.65 -10.70 8.16
C LEU A 226 2.17 -9.33 8.64
N LEU A 227 1.31 -8.53 9.25
CA LEU A 227 1.64 -7.18 9.70
C LEU A 227 2.32 -7.12 11.08
N LYS A 228 2.55 -8.25 11.75
CA LYS A 228 3.08 -8.30 13.12
C LYS A 228 4.37 -7.50 13.32
N GLY A 229 5.23 -7.45 12.31
CA GLY A 229 6.49 -6.70 12.32
C GLY A 229 6.33 -5.18 12.18
N PHE A 230 5.16 -4.72 11.76
CA PHE A 230 4.89 -3.31 11.48
C PHE A 230 3.97 -2.64 12.50
N ILE A 231 3.21 -3.44 13.28
CA ILE A 231 2.16 -2.95 14.19
C ILE A 231 2.75 -2.59 15.54
N SER A 232 2.45 -1.39 16.02
CA SER A 232 2.76 -0.99 17.39
C SER A 232 1.90 -1.78 18.38
N LYS A 233 2.52 -2.59 19.23
CA LYS A 233 1.86 -3.14 20.41
C LYS A 233 1.56 -1.97 21.34
N ILE A 234 0.29 -1.71 21.64
CA ILE A 234 -0.05 -0.83 22.77
C ILE A 234 0.49 -1.55 24.01
N GLY A 235 1.62 -1.05 24.53
CA GLY A 235 2.12 -1.54 25.79
C GLY A 235 1.03 -1.32 26.83
N LYS A 236 0.62 -2.35 27.56
CA LYS A 236 0.02 -2.16 28.86
C LYS A 236 1.05 -1.37 29.66
N LEU A 237 0.81 -0.10 29.89
CA LEU A 237 1.39 0.62 31.02
C LEU A 237 0.83 -0.09 32.26
N LEU A 238 1.68 -0.88 32.91
CA LEU A 238 1.46 -1.37 34.26
C LEU A 238 1.58 -0.20 35.22
#